data_95629f790b187c77d29778369da36462
#
_entry.id   95629f790b187c77d29778369da36462
#
_cell.length_a   1.000
_cell.length_b   1.000
_cell.length_c   1.000
_cell.angle_alpha   90.00
_cell.angle_beta   90.00
_cell.angle_gamma   90.00
#
_symmetry.space_group_name_H-M   'P 1'
#
loop_
_entity.id
_entity.type
_entity.pdbx_description
1 polymer ?
#
loop_
_entity_poly.entity_id
_entity_poly.type
_entity_poly.pdbx_seq_one_letter_code
_entity_poly.pdbx_strand_id
1 'polypeptide(L)'
;MKHIKIVAFDCDGVMFDTTESNTAYYNQILDHFGRPALTAEQFAYCHSHTADQAIANLFPDEEGFRAAQAYRSQMSYIPFLKYMEMEPYLKPLIQRLRPRYKTAIATNRSDTMDRVISEHGLDGYFDLVVCAGDVDHPKPHPDQLVKILEHFGIEPCDSLYVGDSDLDEIAAKAAGVPFVAYKNRSLSADFHIQSLKQIAEILGI
;
A
#
# COMPACT_ATOMS: atom_id res chain seq x y z
N MET A 1 12.40 2.51 20.88
CA MET A 1 11.38 3.56 20.67
C MET A 1 10.25 3.36 21.66
N LYS A 2 10.34 4.03 22.84
CA LYS A 2 9.39 3.76 23.97
C LYS A 2 8.04 4.51 23.86
N HIS A 3 7.86 5.34 22.86
CA HIS A 3 6.69 6.23 22.72
C HIS A 3 5.81 5.93 21.50
N ILE A 4 6.19 4.99 20.65
CA ILE A 4 5.34 4.61 19.52
C ILE A 4 3.99 4.11 20.04
N LYS A 5 2.92 4.63 19.46
CA LYS A 5 1.52 4.30 19.79
C LYS A 5 0.81 3.59 18.64
N ILE A 6 1.26 3.83 17.40
CA ILE A 6 0.66 3.26 16.19
C ILE A 6 1.74 2.76 15.24
N VAL A 7 1.44 1.65 14.56
CA VAL A 7 2.19 1.18 13.39
C VAL A 7 1.24 1.15 12.19
N ALA A 8 1.58 1.91 11.16
CA ALA A 8 0.86 1.95 9.89
C ALA A 8 1.66 1.20 8.82
N PHE A 9 0.96 0.56 7.90
CA PHE A 9 1.54 -0.28 6.85
C PHE A 9 1.00 0.15 5.48
N ASP A 10 1.85 0.13 4.46
CA ASP A 10 1.37 0.02 3.10
C ASP A 10 0.86 -1.41 2.82
N CYS A 11 0.04 -1.55 1.79
CA CYS A 11 -0.54 -2.84 1.42
C CYS A 11 0.33 -3.57 0.40
N ASP A 12 0.51 -2.98 -0.78
CA ASP A 12 1.21 -3.58 -1.91
C ASP A 12 2.73 -3.53 -1.69
N GLY A 13 3.40 -4.67 -1.81
CA GLY A 13 4.85 -4.76 -1.56
C GLY A 13 5.24 -4.91 -0.08
N VAL A 14 4.34 -4.61 0.87
CA VAL A 14 4.59 -4.71 2.32
C VAL A 14 3.77 -5.80 2.98
N MET A 15 2.44 -5.64 3.01
CA MET A 15 1.52 -6.64 3.58
C MET A 15 1.35 -7.85 2.66
N PHE A 16 1.43 -7.59 1.36
CA PHE A 16 1.29 -8.60 0.32
C PHE A 16 2.34 -8.40 -0.77
N ASP A 17 2.91 -9.49 -1.28
CA ASP A 17 3.47 -9.50 -2.62
C ASP A 17 2.31 -9.52 -3.61
N THR A 18 2.16 -8.45 -4.36
CA THR A 18 1.10 -8.24 -5.34
C THR A 18 1.64 -8.21 -6.77
N THR A 19 2.88 -8.63 -6.97
CA THR A 19 3.54 -8.63 -8.28
C THR A 19 2.72 -9.38 -9.32
N GLU A 20 2.31 -10.62 -9.00
CA GLU A 20 1.57 -11.48 -9.92
C GLU A 20 0.14 -10.96 -10.16
N SER A 21 -0.54 -10.53 -9.09
CA SER A 21 -1.91 -10.00 -9.18
C SER A 21 -2.00 -8.70 -9.99
N ASN A 22 -1.11 -7.76 -9.76
CA ASN A 22 -1.07 -6.49 -10.49
C ASN A 22 -0.64 -6.71 -11.95
N THR A 23 0.35 -7.57 -12.19
CA THR A 23 0.77 -7.94 -13.55
C THR A 23 -0.40 -8.54 -14.34
N ALA A 24 -1.10 -9.50 -13.77
CA ALA A 24 -2.24 -10.14 -14.44
C ALA A 24 -3.39 -9.14 -14.70
N TYR A 25 -3.68 -8.28 -13.73
CA TYR A 25 -4.74 -7.28 -13.85
C TYR A 25 -4.48 -6.28 -14.96
N TYR A 26 -3.32 -5.62 -14.97
CA TYR A 26 -2.99 -4.63 -16.00
C TYR A 26 -2.75 -5.26 -17.36
N ASN A 27 -2.16 -6.46 -17.43
CA ASN A 27 -2.01 -7.17 -18.68
C ASN A 27 -3.36 -7.57 -19.31
N GLN A 28 -4.39 -7.88 -18.51
CA GLN A 28 -5.73 -8.11 -19.06
C GLN A 28 -6.29 -6.83 -19.69
N ILE A 29 -6.04 -5.66 -19.11
CA ILE A 29 -6.46 -4.39 -19.71
C ILE A 29 -5.69 -4.13 -21.01
N LEU A 30 -4.36 -4.28 -21.01
CA LEU A 30 -3.53 -4.09 -22.20
C LEU A 30 -3.93 -5.04 -23.34
N ASP A 31 -4.14 -6.32 -23.04
CA ASP A 31 -4.55 -7.34 -24.02
C ASP A 31 -5.90 -7.00 -24.66
N HIS A 32 -6.87 -6.52 -23.88
CA HIS A 32 -8.17 -6.08 -24.39
C HIS A 32 -8.03 -5.00 -25.49
N PHE A 33 -7.03 -4.12 -25.37
CA PHE A 33 -6.75 -3.07 -26.34
C PHE A 33 -5.65 -3.44 -27.36
N GLY A 34 -5.26 -4.73 -27.44
CA GLY A 34 -4.25 -5.23 -28.36
C GLY A 34 -2.86 -4.64 -28.12
N ARG A 35 -2.57 -4.20 -26.89
CA ARG A 35 -1.26 -3.66 -26.50
C ARG A 35 -0.35 -4.76 -25.94
N PRO A 36 0.99 -4.62 -26.07
CA PRO A 36 1.93 -5.58 -25.48
C PRO A 36 1.79 -5.61 -23.94
N ALA A 37 2.21 -6.74 -23.34
CA ALA A 37 2.26 -6.89 -21.90
C ALA A 37 3.16 -5.83 -21.25
N LEU A 38 2.94 -5.57 -19.95
CA LEU A 38 3.72 -4.62 -19.14
C LEU A 38 5.23 -4.83 -19.29
N THR A 39 5.94 -3.73 -19.52
CA THR A 39 7.39 -3.71 -19.28
C THR A 39 7.69 -3.65 -17.77
N ALA A 40 8.94 -3.95 -17.40
CA ALA A 40 9.37 -3.83 -15.99
C ALA A 40 9.20 -2.40 -15.44
N GLU A 41 9.45 -1.38 -16.26
CA GLU A 41 9.28 0.04 -15.90
C GLU A 41 7.79 0.40 -15.69
N GLN A 42 6.93 -0.03 -16.61
CA GLN A 42 5.48 0.16 -16.47
C GLN A 42 4.94 -0.56 -15.25
N PHE A 43 5.41 -1.79 -14.98
CA PHE A 43 5.03 -2.52 -13.78
C PHE A 43 5.42 -1.76 -12.51
N ALA A 44 6.68 -1.28 -12.41
CA ALA A 44 7.14 -0.52 -11.25
C ALA A 44 6.28 0.72 -10.99
N TYR A 45 5.88 1.43 -12.06
CA TYR A 45 4.96 2.57 -11.94
C TYR A 45 3.57 2.13 -11.44
N CYS A 46 2.96 1.13 -12.11
CA CYS A 46 1.62 0.66 -11.76
C CYS A 46 1.51 0.06 -10.35
N HIS A 47 2.63 -0.46 -9.83
CA HIS A 47 2.68 -1.10 -8.52
C HIS A 47 2.57 -0.12 -7.35
N SER A 48 3.12 1.09 -7.50
CA SER A 48 3.17 2.10 -6.42
C SER A 48 2.11 3.19 -6.54
N HIS A 49 1.57 3.42 -7.73
CA HIS A 49 0.62 4.50 -8.00
C HIS A 49 -0.84 4.05 -7.90
N THR A 50 -1.75 5.04 -7.86
CA THR A 50 -3.19 4.73 -7.92
C THR A 50 -3.57 4.09 -9.24
N ALA A 51 -4.67 3.34 -9.27
CA ALA A 51 -5.15 2.72 -10.49
C ALA A 51 -5.43 3.74 -11.63
N ASP A 52 -5.90 4.94 -11.29
CA ASP A 52 -6.13 6.00 -12.29
C ASP A 52 -4.82 6.53 -12.87
N GLN A 53 -3.80 6.74 -12.03
CA GLN A 53 -2.46 7.13 -12.50
C GLN A 53 -1.81 6.02 -13.34
N ALA A 54 -1.96 4.76 -12.93
CA ALA A 54 -1.47 3.61 -13.69
C ALA A 54 -2.09 3.55 -15.09
N ILE A 55 -3.42 3.69 -15.20
CA ILE A 55 -4.10 3.71 -16.50
C ILE A 55 -3.67 4.93 -17.34
N ALA A 56 -3.50 6.11 -16.74
CA ALA A 56 -3.01 7.29 -17.45
C ALA A 56 -1.58 7.08 -18.00
N ASN A 57 -0.73 6.38 -17.26
CA ASN A 57 0.62 6.04 -17.71
C ASN A 57 0.61 5.03 -18.88
N LEU A 58 -0.24 4.00 -18.78
CA LEU A 58 -0.36 2.96 -19.81
C LEU A 58 -1.05 3.45 -21.09
N PHE A 59 -1.95 4.43 -20.96
CA PHE A 59 -2.77 5.00 -22.02
C PHE A 59 -2.64 6.55 -21.99
N PRO A 60 -1.54 7.10 -22.52
CA PRO A 60 -1.23 8.53 -22.35
C PRO A 60 -2.09 9.45 -23.26
N ASP A 61 -2.75 8.91 -24.27
CA ASP A 61 -3.71 9.65 -25.09
C ASP A 61 -5.10 9.67 -24.44
N GLU A 62 -5.82 10.79 -24.63
CA GLU A 62 -7.12 11.02 -23.94
C GLU A 62 -8.20 10.00 -24.31
N GLU A 63 -8.25 9.58 -25.58
CA GLU A 63 -9.23 8.60 -26.06
C GLU A 63 -8.93 7.21 -25.46
N GLY A 64 -7.67 6.76 -25.53
CA GLY A 64 -7.23 5.50 -24.94
C GLY A 64 -7.43 5.47 -23.44
N PHE A 65 -7.11 6.56 -22.72
CA PHE A 65 -7.34 6.67 -21.29
C PHE A 65 -8.83 6.50 -20.93
N ARG A 66 -9.73 7.23 -21.60
CA ARG A 66 -11.17 7.12 -21.36
C ARG A 66 -11.71 5.73 -21.65
N ALA A 67 -11.27 5.11 -22.76
CA ALA A 67 -11.67 3.75 -23.12
C ALA A 67 -11.17 2.73 -22.10
N ALA A 68 -9.90 2.84 -21.67
CA ALA A 68 -9.32 1.94 -20.67
C ALA A 68 -9.99 2.09 -19.29
N GLN A 69 -10.31 3.31 -18.85
CA GLN A 69 -11.06 3.56 -17.63
C GLN A 69 -12.49 2.99 -17.70
N ALA A 70 -13.17 3.15 -18.83
CA ALA A 70 -14.51 2.58 -19.04
C ALA A 70 -14.48 1.04 -18.99
N TYR A 71 -13.46 0.40 -19.57
CA TYR A 71 -13.26 -1.04 -19.48
C TYR A 71 -12.93 -1.47 -18.04
N ARG A 72 -11.97 -0.78 -17.40
CA ARG A 72 -11.58 -1.04 -16.01
C ARG A 72 -12.75 -0.97 -15.04
N SER A 73 -13.65 0.02 -15.21
CA SER A 73 -14.82 0.17 -14.33
C SER A 73 -15.82 -0.99 -14.40
N GLN A 74 -15.75 -1.80 -15.46
CA GLN A 74 -16.55 -3.03 -15.62
C GLN A 74 -15.81 -4.28 -15.17
N MET A 75 -14.50 -4.17 -14.94
CA MET A 75 -13.68 -5.29 -14.44
C MET A 75 -13.83 -5.41 -12.92
N SER A 76 -13.72 -6.64 -12.44
CA SER A 76 -13.53 -6.92 -11.01
C SER A 76 -12.07 -7.27 -10.74
N TYR A 77 -11.51 -6.72 -9.66
CA TYR A 77 -10.18 -7.14 -9.19
C TYR A 77 -10.21 -8.49 -8.42
N ILE A 78 -11.40 -8.94 -7.99
CA ILE A 78 -11.57 -10.17 -7.19
C ILE A 78 -10.87 -11.40 -7.79
N PRO A 79 -10.95 -11.69 -9.12
CA PRO A 79 -10.28 -12.86 -9.70
C PRO A 79 -8.75 -12.86 -9.52
N PHE A 80 -8.15 -11.69 -9.26
CA PHE A 80 -6.71 -11.52 -9.11
C PHE A 80 -6.24 -11.63 -7.65
N LEU A 81 -7.15 -11.54 -6.65
CA LEU A 81 -6.81 -11.64 -5.22
C LEU A 81 -6.10 -12.96 -4.89
N LYS A 82 -6.43 -14.04 -5.60
CA LYS A 82 -5.79 -15.35 -5.44
C LYS A 82 -4.28 -15.37 -5.75
N TYR A 83 -3.78 -14.36 -6.45
CA TYR A 83 -2.36 -14.21 -6.77
C TYR A 83 -1.62 -13.30 -5.79
N MET A 84 -2.30 -12.77 -4.78
CA MET A 84 -1.69 -11.98 -3.72
C MET A 84 -1.09 -12.92 -2.67
N GLU A 85 0.19 -12.80 -2.40
CA GLU A 85 0.88 -13.59 -1.38
C GLU A 85 1.06 -12.77 -0.09
N MET A 86 0.36 -13.17 0.98
CA MET A 86 0.48 -12.47 2.27
C MET A 86 1.87 -12.66 2.87
N GLU A 87 2.46 -11.58 3.40
CA GLU A 87 3.72 -11.67 4.15
C GLU A 87 3.56 -12.61 5.35
N PRO A 88 4.43 -13.60 5.53
CA PRO A 88 4.23 -14.69 6.50
C PRO A 88 4.10 -14.22 7.96
N TYR A 89 4.73 -13.09 8.30
CA TYR A 89 4.71 -12.55 9.66
C TYR A 89 3.67 -11.46 9.87
N LEU A 90 2.85 -11.10 8.89
CA LEU A 90 1.84 -10.05 9.02
C LEU A 90 0.88 -10.34 10.17
N LYS A 91 0.15 -11.44 10.11
CA LYS A 91 -0.82 -11.80 11.17
C LYS A 91 -0.16 -11.97 12.54
N PRO A 92 0.95 -12.72 12.67
CA PRO A 92 1.65 -12.84 13.95
C PRO A 92 2.12 -11.48 14.50
N LEU A 93 2.62 -10.58 13.66
CA LEU A 93 3.04 -9.24 14.08
C LEU A 93 1.86 -8.42 14.59
N ILE A 94 0.77 -8.32 13.81
CA ILE A 94 -0.40 -7.52 14.20
C ILE A 94 -0.99 -8.03 15.52
N GLN A 95 -1.10 -9.35 15.71
CA GLN A 95 -1.57 -9.93 16.98
C GLN A 95 -0.67 -9.55 18.16
N ARG A 96 0.64 -9.47 17.95
CA ARG A 96 1.61 -9.07 18.97
C ARG A 96 1.58 -7.56 19.27
N LEU A 97 1.31 -6.73 18.24
CA LEU A 97 1.21 -5.28 18.36
C LEU A 97 -0.06 -4.85 19.14
N ARG A 98 -1.21 -5.38 18.77
CA ARG A 98 -2.53 -4.90 19.19
C ARG A 98 -2.78 -4.75 20.70
N PRO A 99 -2.18 -5.51 21.60
CA PRO A 99 -2.36 -5.23 23.02
C PRO A 99 -1.82 -3.86 23.46
N ARG A 100 -0.87 -3.28 22.71
CA ARG A 100 -0.15 -2.07 23.10
C ARG A 100 -0.19 -0.96 22.05
N TYR A 101 -0.31 -1.32 20.78
CA TYR A 101 -0.20 -0.42 19.65
C TYR A 101 -1.50 -0.44 18.84
N LYS A 102 -1.87 0.71 18.33
CA LYS A 102 -2.85 0.79 17.24
C LYS A 102 -2.22 0.34 15.94
N THR A 103 -3.03 -0.17 15.02
CA THR A 103 -2.59 -0.63 13.72
C THR A 103 -3.43 0.00 12.62
N ALA A 104 -2.80 0.50 11.57
CA ALA A 104 -3.50 1.13 10.45
C ALA A 104 -2.91 0.70 9.11
N ILE A 105 -3.66 0.94 8.06
CA ILE A 105 -3.23 0.81 6.67
C ILE A 105 -3.29 2.19 6.00
N ALA A 106 -2.24 2.55 5.23
CA ALA A 106 -2.20 3.72 4.36
C ALA A 106 -1.78 3.25 2.96
N THR A 107 -2.73 3.17 2.00
CA THR A 107 -2.48 2.53 0.72
C THR A 107 -3.04 3.33 -0.46
N ASN A 108 -2.32 3.29 -1.59
CA ASN A 108 -2.80 3.85 -2.86
C ASN A 108 -3.86 2.97 -3.57
N ARG A 109 -4.26 1.83 -2.97
CA ARG A 109 -5.48 1.13 -3.39
C ARG A 109 -6.70 2.04 -3.17
N SER A 110 -7.68 2.00 -4.09
CA SER A 110 -8.86 2.85 -4.02
C SER A 110 -10.07 2.11 -3.45
N ASP A 111 -10.54 1.05 -4.11
CA ASP A 111 -11.84 0.42 -3.88
C ASP A 111 -11.77 -1.09 -3.60
N THR A 112 -10.58 -1.65 -3.51
CA THR A 112 -10.38 -3.11 -3.36
C THR A 112 -10.03 -3.56 -1.94
N MET A 113 -9.70 -2.62 -1.03
CA MET A 113 -9.13 -2.96 0.29
C MET A 113 -10.07 -3.79 1.17
N ASP A 114 -11.37 -3.50 1.18
CA ASP A 114 -12.35 -4.28 1.95
C ASP A 114 -12.35 -5.75 1.52
N ARG A 115 -12.24 -5.98 0.20
CA ARG A 115 -12.15 -7.34 -0.35
C ARG A 115 -10.83 -8.01 -0.01
N VAL A 116 -9.71 -7.30 -0.11
CA VAL A 116 -8.39 -7.82 0.31
C VAL A 116 -8.42 -8.25 1.78
N ILE A 117 -8.97 -7.42 2.65
CA ILE A 117 -9.12 -7.72 4.08
C ILE A 117 -9.95 -8.99 4.29
N SER A 118 -11.14 -9.04 3.70
CA SER A 118 -12.09 -10.15 3.89
C SER A 118 -11.54 -11.47 3.32
N GLU A 119 -11.09 -11.48 2.07
CA GLU A 119 -10.59 -12.70 1.39
C GLU A 119 -9.35 -13.30 2.08
N HIS A 120 -8.53 -12.45 2.70
CA HIS A 120 -7.33 -12.91 3.39
C HIS A 120 -7.54 -13.09 4.92
N GLY A 121 -8.78 -12.95 5.40
CA GLY A 121 -9.15 -13.13 6.81
C GLY A 121 -8.40 -12.16 7.73
N LEU A 122 -8.35 -10.87 7.35
CA LEU A 122 -7.78 -9.77 8.12
C LEU A 122 -8.85 -8.91 8.80
N ASP A 123 -10.11 -9.36 8.80
CA ASP A 123 -11.20 -8.66 9.49
C ASP A 123 -10.85 -8.44 10.96
N GLY A 124 -10.96 -7.19 11.39
CA GLY A 124 -10.65 -6.79 12.76
C GLY A 124 -9.16 -6.78 13.13
N TYR A 125 -8.23 -7.00 12.21
CA TYR A 125 -6.79 -6.90 12.48
C TYR A 125 -6.31 -5.45 12.55
N PHE A 126 -6.93 -4.54 11.83
CA PHE A 126 -6.54 -3.12 11.78
C PHE A 126 -7.59 -2.24 12.43
N ASP A 127 -7.13 -1.20 13.13
CA ASP A 127 -8.01 -0.23 13.79
C ASP A 127 -8.50 0.84 12.81
N LEU A 128 -7.74 1.12 11.74
CA LEU A 128 -8.08 2.08 10.69
C LEU A 128 -7.48 1.67 9.34
N VAL A 129 -8.24 1.88 8.28
CA VAL A 129 -7.79 1.73 6.88
C VAL A 129 -8.01 3.05 6.17
N VAL A 130 -6.97 3.58 5.51
CA VAL A 130 -7.04 4.80 4.70
C VAL A 130 -6.56 4.48 3.30
N CYS A 131 -7.51 4.49 2.36
CA CYS A 131 -7.29 4.25 0.94
C CYS A 131 -7.05 5.55 0.17
N ALA A 132 -6.64 5.46 -1.11
CA ALA A 132 -6.50 6.62 -1.98
C ALA A 132 -7.79 7.44 -2.11
N GLY A 133 -8.95 6.78 -2.13
CA GLY A 133 -10.26 7.44 -2.23
C GLY A 133 -10.74 8.15 -0.96
N ASP A 134 -10.04 7.99 0.16
CA ASP A 134 -10.40 8.58 1.44
C ASP A 134 -9.76 9.95 1.69
N VAL A 135 -8.91 10.41 0.78
CA VAL A 135 -8.12 11.65 0.89
C VAL A 135 -8.17 12.43 -0.43
N ASP A 136 -7.88 13.71 -0.37
CA ASP A 136 -7.81 14.56 -1.58
C ASP A 136 -6.57 14.23 -2.42
N HIS A 137 -5.45 13.94 -1.75
CA HIS A 137 -4.18 13.64 -2.41
C HIS A 137 -3.57 12.35 -1.84
N PRO A 138 -3.58 11.24 -2.60
CA PRO A 138 -2.91 10.00 -2.19
C PRO A 138 -1.38 10.13 -2.23
N LYS A 139 -0.66 9.12 -1.72
CA LYS A 139 0.81 9.10 -1.78
C LYS A 139 1.32 9.42 -3.19
N PRO A 140 2.31 10.29 -3.34
CA PRO A 140 3.32 10.72 -2.36
C PRO A 140 2.91 11.86 -1.42
N HIS A 141 1.66 12.36 -1.45
CA HIS A 141 1.18 13.33 -0.46
C HIS A 141 1.02 12.67 0.92
N PRO A 142 1.17 13.45 2.01
CA PRO A 142 1.09 12.93 3.37
C PRO A 142 -0.34 12.65 3.86
N ASP A 143 -1.37 13.02 3.10
CA ASP A 143 -2.77 13.11 3.55
C ASP A 143 -3.28 11.83 4.24
N GLN A 144 -2.90 10.65 3.73
CA GLN A 144 -3.30 9.38 4.33
C GLN A 144 -2.68 9.19 5.72
N LEU A 145 -1.40 9.54 5.89
CA LEU A 145 -0.72 9.47 7.19
C LEU A 145 -1.23 10.54 8.13
N VAL A 146 -1.45 11.77 7.65
CA VAL A 146 -2.05 12.86 8.44
C VAL A 146 -3.43 12.44 8.94
N LYS A 147 -4.29 11.88 8.09
CA LYS A 147 -5.61 11.36 8.48
C LYS A 147 -5.53 10.29 9.58
N ILE A 148 -4.54 9.41 9.52
CA ILE A 148 -4.29 8.41 10.57
C ILE A 148 -3.91 9.11 11.89
N LEU A 149 -2.97 10.07 11.85
CA LEU A 149 -2.52 10.82 13.03
C LEU A 149 -3.69 11.59 13.69
N GLU A 150 -4.48 12.29 12.89
CA GLU A 150 -5.66 13.03 13.35
C GLU A 150 -6.72 12.12 13.96
N HIS A 151 -7.01 10.96 13.31
CA HIS A 151 -7.99 10.00 13.82
C HIS A 151 -7.66 9.51 15.23
N PHE A 152 -6.38 9.26 15.51
CA PHE A 152 -5.95 8.77 16.83
C PHE A 152 -5.50 9.88 17.79
N GLY A 153 -5.42 11.13 17.33
CA GLY A 153 -4.98 12.27 18.14
C GLY A 153 -3.53 12.12 18.61
N ILE A 154 -2.62 11.70 17.72
CA ILE A 154 -1.22 11.44 18.06
C ILE A 154 -0.27 12.30 17.23
N GLU A 155 0.92 12.55 17.78
CA GLU A 155 1.99 13.26 17.10
C GLU A 155 2.71 12.35 16.08
N PRO A 156 3.27 12.90 14.99
CA PRO A 156 4.00 12.11 13.99
C PRO A 156 5.08 11.22 14.59
N CYS A 157 5.85 11.70 15.58
CA CYS A 157 6.92 10.96 16.23
C CYS A 157 6.44 9.76 17.10
N ASP A 158 5.14 9.68 17.39
CA ASP A 158 4.50 8.59 18.12
C ASP A 158 4.00 7.47 17.18
N SER A 159 4.22 7.61 15.88
CA SER A 159 3.84 6.65 14.85
C SER A 159 5.07 6.03 14.18
N LEU A 160 4.85 4.92 13.48
CA LEU A 160 5.83 4.27 12.63
C LEU A 160 5.13 3.84 11.35
N TYR A 161 5.68 4.22 10.19
CA TYR A 161 5.14 3.82 8.89
C TYR A 161 6.06 2.84 8.17
N VAL A 162 5.49 1.77 7.63
CA VAL A 162 6.21 0.72 6.89
C VAL A 162 5.78 0.76 5.43
N GLY A 163 6.73 1.01 4.53
CA GLY A 163 6.50 1.09 3.09
C GLY A 163 7.68 0.52 2.30
N ASP A 164 7.54 0.33 1.00
CA ASP A 164 8.57 -0.25 0.13
C ASP A 164 8.91 0.63 -1.09
N SER A 165 8.15 1.71 -1.32
CA SER A 165 8.28 2.59 -2.48
C SER A 165 8.80 3.99 -2.12
N ASP A 166 9.28 4.72 -3.11
CA ASP A 166 9.64 6.14 -3.00
C ASP A 166 8.43 7.03 -2.66
N LEU A 167 7.22 6.63 -3.06
CA LEU A 167 5.99 7.34 -2.70
C LEU A 167 5.73 7.26 -1.19
N ASP A 168 6.06 6.12 -0.56
CA ASP A 168 5.95 5.93 0.89
C ASP A 168 6.98 6.79 1.64
N GLU A 169 8.23 6.79 1.15
CA GLU A 169 9.31 7.62 1.71
C GLU A 169 8.91 9.10 1.70
N ILE A 170 8.45 9.60 0.54
CA ILE A 170 8.06 11.01 0.37
C ILE A 170 6.88 11.35 1.30
N ALA A 171 5.85 10.50 1.34
CA ALA A 171 4.68 10.70 2.18
C ALA A 171 5.04 10.70 3.67
N ALA A 172 5.85 9.74 4.13
CA ALA A 172 6.31 9.65 5.52
C ALA A 172 7.11 10.88 5.92
N LYS A 173 8.07 11.29 5.08
CA LYS A 173 8.88 12.49 5.31
C LYS A 173 8.03 13.76 5.36
N ALA A 174 7.06 13.91 4.46
CA ALA A 174 6.17 15.06 4.44
C ALA A 174 5.24 15.13 5.66
N ALA A 175 4.80 13.96 6.18
CA ALA A 175 4.00 13.85 7.40
C ALA A 175 4.84 13.96 8.68
N GLY A 176 6.19 13.92 8.60
CA GLY A 176 7.08 13.88 9.76
C GLY A 176 7.04 12.56 10.53
N VAL A 177 6.60 11.49 9.89
CA VAL A 177 6.44 10.15 10.47
C VAL A 177 7.73 9.34 10.29
N PRO A 178 8.29 8.73 11.35
CA PRO A 178 9.38 7.76 11.24
C PRO A 178 9.06 6.64 10.24
N PHE A 179 10.01 6.39 9.33
CA PHE A 179 9.83 5.49 8.20
C PHE A 179 10.68 4.23 8.29
N VAL A 180 10.05 3.10 7.97
CA VAL A 180 10.69 1.79 7.85
C VAL A 180 10.60 1.33 6.40
N ALA A 181 11.74 1.23 5.73
CA ALA A 181 11.82 0.69 4.37
C ALA A 181 11.79 -0.85 4.41
N TYR A 182 10.77 -1.42 3.78
CA TYR A 182 10.60 -2.86 3.66
C TYR A 182 11.19 -3.37 2.36
N LYS A 183 12.17 -4.31 2.47
CA LYS A 183 12.89 -4.94 1.35
C LYS A 183 13.54 -3.99 0.32
N ASN A 184 13.54 -2.70 0.56
CA ASN A 184 14.12 -1.71 -0.35
C ASN A 184 15.22 -0.89 0.36
N ARG A 185 16.47 -1.18 0.02
CA ARG A 185 17.66 -0.51 0.61
C ARG A 185 18.00 0.83 -0.06
N SER A 186 17.36 1.16 -1.18
CA SER A 186 17.61 2.43 -1.88
C SER A 186 16.89 3.61 -1.25
N LEU A 187 15.86 3.35 -0.45
CA LEU A 187 15.08 4.39 0.22
C LEU A 187 15.83 4.99 1.41
N SER A 188 15.59 6.27 1.67
CA SER A 188 16.05 6.94 2.88
C SER A 188 15.06 6.69 4.02
N ALA A 189 15.46 5.93 5.02
CA ALA A 189 14.58 5.47 6.09
C ALA A 189 15.29 5.44 7.44
N ASP A 190 14.54 5.54 8.53
CA ASP A 190 15.04 5.36 9.90
C ASP A 190 15.48 3.91 10.14
N PHE A 191 14.80 2.96 9.51
CA PHE A 191 15.11 1.53 9.58
C PHE A 191 14.91 0.85 8.23
N HIS A 192 15.73 -0.19 7.97
CA HIS A 192 15.57 -1.08 6.81
C HIS A 192 15.34 -2.50 7.31
N ILE A 193 14.26 -3.13 6.84
CA ILE A 193 13.89 -4.49 7.22
C ILE A 193 13.69 -5.39 6.00
N GLN A 194 13.86 -6.69 6.20
CA GLN A 194 13.63 -7.71 5.17
C GLN A 194 12.41 -8.60 5.48
N SER A 195 11.85 -8.46 6.69
CA SER A 195 10.66 -9.19 7.14
C SER A 195 9.93 -8.34 8.19
N LEU A 196 8.61 -8.41 8.19
CA LEU A 196 7.77 -7.73 9.19
C LEU A 196 8.06 -8.19 10.63
N LYS A 197 8.65 -9.39 10.80
CA LYS A 197 9.12 -9.87 12.11
C LYS A 197 10.05 -8.86 12.80
N GLN A 198 10.87 -8.13 12.04
CA GLN A 198 11.84 -7.18 12.57
C GLN A 198 11.21 -5.92 13.21
N ILE A 199 9.94 -5.61 12.89
CA ILE A 199 9.21 -4.53 13.57
C ILE A 199 9.12 -4.78 15.07
N ALA A 200 8.90 -6.04 15.50
CA ALA A 200 8.88 -6.40 16.91
C ALA A 200 10.23 -6.11 17.61
N GLU A 201 11.35 -6.35 16.91
CA GLU A 201 12.70 -6.05 17.41
C GLU A 201 12.92 -4.53 17.56
N ILE A 202 12.50 -3.74 16.56
CA ILE A 202 12.56 -2.27 16.57
C ILE A 202 11.78 -1.69 17.75
N LEU A 203 10.62 -2.27 18.07
CA LEU A 203 9.75 -1.82 19.15
C LEU A 203 10.13 -2.38 20.53
N GLY A 204 11.01 -3.38 20.58
CA GLY A 204 11.45 -4.04 21.82
C GLY A 204 10.35 -4.91 22.46
N ILE A 205 9.59 -5.60 21.65
CA ILE A 205 8.50 -6.51 22.05
C ILE A 205 8.71 -7.92 21.53
#